data_b562837370f96ef1d52ddb0d645ae6e2
#
_entry.id   b562837370f96ef1d52ddb0d645ae6e2
#
_cell.length_a   1.000
_cell.length_b   1.000
_cell.length_c   1.000
_cell.angle_alpha   90.00
_cell.angle_beta   90.00
_cell.angle_gamma   90.00
#
_symmetry.space_group_name_H-M   'P 1'
#
loop_
_entity.id
_entity.type
_entity.pdbx_description
1 polymer ?
#
loop_
_entity_poly.entity_id
_entity_poly.type
_entity_poly.pdbx_seq_one_letter_code
_entity_poly.pdbx_strand_id
1 'polypeptide(L)'
;LGLFFTFLNMREQKDIYYSAILPIRKRDTVKAACLFTALIELASLVIAVPFAVWRAHTSIGGNLVGVDANVTLFGFALMLYALFNAILLCSFYKTAYQVGTAFLKAIIPTSLLMLVMEISVHIPALAWLDGYDTARQLPVLAVGVVIYAAGWPLTFRRAAALYEKVDL
;
A
#
# COMPACT_ATOMS: atom_id res chain seq x y z
N LEU A 1 7.69 -6.04 -1.02
CA LEU A 1 8.23 -7.41 -1.11
C LEU A 1 7.46 -8.38 -0.23
N GLY A 2 7.16 -8.08 1.05
CA GLY A 2 6.43 -8.99 1.94
C GLY A 2 5.11 -9.50 1.38
N LEU A 3 4.26 -8.61 0.86
CA LEU A 3 3.00 -9.00 0.23
C LEU A 3 3.19 -9.88 -1.01
N PHE A 4 4.22 -9.63 -1.81
CA PHE A 4 4.54 -10.48 -2.95
C PHE A 4 4.83 -11.92 -2.52
N PHE A 5 5.67 -12.10 -1.51
CA PHE A 5 5.98 -13.42 -0.96
C PHE A 5 4.76 -14.08 -0.32
N THR A 6 3.89 -13.32 0.35
CA THR A 6 2.64 -13.86 0.90
C THR A 6 1.75 -14.44 -0.21
N PHE A 7 1.51 -13.70 -1.29
CA PHE A 7 0.70 -14.19 -2.41
C PHE A 7 1.41 -15.30 -3.19
N LEU A 8 2.73 -15.27 -3.28
CA LEU A 8 3.51 -16.36 -3.88
C LEU A 8 3.35 -17.65 -3.10
N ASN A 9 3.49 -17.60 -1.77
CA ASN A 9 3.27 -18.76 -0.89
C ASN A 9 1.83 -19.28 -0.98
N MET A 10 0.83 -18.41 -0.98
CA MET A 10 -0.57 -18.82 -1.18
C MET A 10 -0.77 -19.60 -2.49
N ARG A 11 -0.08 -19.20 -3.56
CA ARG A 11 -0.11 -19.91 -4.83
C ARG A 11 0.59 -21.27 -4.75
N GLU A 12 1.80 -21.32 -4.17
CA GLU A 12 2.62 -22.53 -4.09
C GLU A 12 2.01 -23.58 -3.17
N GLN A 13 1.42 -23.16 -2.06
CA GLN A 13 0.69 -24.03 -1.14
C GLN A 13 -0.73 -24.38 -1.63
N LYS A 14 -1.15 -23.86 -2.78
CA LYS A 14 -2.49 -24.07 -3.35
C LYS A 14 -3.62 -23.65 -2.41
N ASP A 15 -3.40 -22.68 -1.53
CA ASP A 15 -4.38 -22.21 -0.53
C ASP A 15 -5.71 -21.81 -1.15
N ILE A 16 -5.68 -21.24 -2.36
CA ILE A 16 -6.87 -20.85 -3.10
C ILE A 16 -7.73 -22.08 -3.47
N TYR A 17 -7.09 -23.17 -3.89
CA TYR A 17 -7.80 -24.42 -4.21
C TYR A 17 -8.36 -25.09 -2.95
N TYR A 18 -7.58 -25.11 -1.87
CA TYR A 18 -8.08 -25.63 -0.58
C TYR A 18 -9.23 -24.78 -0.04
N SER A 19 -9.16 -23.48 -0.17
CA SER A 19 -10.25 -22.57 0.23
C SER A 19 -11.52 -22.79 -0.59
N ALA A 20 -11.39 -23.21 -1.85
CA ALA A 20 -12.53 -23.51 -2.72
C ALA A 20 -13.25 -24.81 -2.35
N ILE A 21 -12.55 -25.77 -1.74
CA ILE A 21 -13.12 -27.04 -1.26
C ILE A 21 -13.84 -26.86 0.08
N LEU A 22 -13.42 -25.88 0.88
CA LEU A 22 -14.03 -25.57 2.17
C LEU A 22 -15.36 -24.83 1.97
N PRO A 23 -16.33 -24.97 2.90
CA PRO A 23 -17.60 -24.25 2.85
C PRO A 23 -17.44 -22.75 3.21
N ILE A 24 -16.45 -22.09 2.61
CA ILE A 24 -16.10 -20.69 2.83
C ILE A 24 -16.50 -19.90 1.58
N ARG A 25 -17.10 -18.73 1.77
CA ARG A 25 -17.44 -17.86 0.65
C ARG A 25 -16.18 -17.26 0.06
N LYS A 26 -16.04 -17.21 -1.27
CA LYS A 26 -14.91 -16.52 -1.95
C LYS A 26 -14.71 -15.10 -1.46
N ARG A 27 -15.79 -14.38 -1.12
CA ARG A 27 -15.73 -13.04 -0.53
C ARG A 27 -15.00 -12.99 0.81
N ASP A 28 -15.17 -14.00 1.65
CA ASP A 28 -14.54 -14.04 2.98
C ASP A 28 -13.04 -14.27 2.86
N THR A 29 -12.60 -15.06 1.87
CA THR A 29 -11.17 -15.21 1.52
C THR A 29 -10.55 -13.89 1.11
N VAL A 30 -11.23 -13.13 0.22
CA VAL A 30 -10.76 -11.80 -0.18
C VAL A 30 -10.73 -10.83 0.99
N LYS A 31 -11.77 -10.87 1.86
CA LYS A 31 -11.82 -10.04 3.05
C LYS A 31 -10.67 -10.32 4.01
N ALA A 32 -10.35 -11.59 4.24
CA ALA A 32 -9.22 -11.99 5.08
C ALA A 32 -7.89 -11.48 4.51
N ALA A 33 -7.66 -11.61 3.21
CA ALA A 33 -6.47 -11.08 2.56
C ALA A 33 -6.38 -9.54 2.66
N CYS A 34 -7.49 -8.83 2.46
CA CYS A 34 -7.55 -7.37 2.64
C CYS A 34 -7.20 -6.95 4.07
N LEU A 35 -7.79 -7.61 5.06
CA LEU A 35 -7.54 -7.31 6.48
C LEU A 35 -6.09 -7.61 6.85
N PHE A 36 -5.55 -8.74 6.42
CA PHE A 36 -4.17 -9.12 6.66
C PHE A 36 -3.19 -8.11 6.06
N THR A 37 -3.42 -7.70 4.81
CA THR A 37 -2.62 -6.69 4.13
C THR A 37 -2.66 -5.36 4.89
N ALA A 38 -3.85 -4.87 5.24
CA ALA A 38 -4.01 -3.63 5.99
C ALA A 38 -3.29 -3.67 7.35
N LEU A 39 -3.34 -4.81 8.03
CA LEU A 39 -2.73 -5.00 9.33
C LEU A 39 -1.19 -4.93 9.25
N ILE A 40 -0.59 -5.59 8.24
CA ILE A 40 0.85 -5.53 8.00
C ILE A 40 1.30 -4.11 7.64
N GLU A 41 0.55 -3.42 6.80
CA GLU A 41 0.89 -2.05 6.37
C GLU A 41 0.81 -1.06 7.53
N LEU A 42 -0.27 -1.10 8.32
CA LEU A 42 -0.41 -0.25 9.49
C LEU A 42 0.64 -0.57 10.56
N ALA A 43 0.94 -1.86 10.79
CA ALA A 43 2.00 -2.25 11.69
C ALA A 43 3.37 -1.72 11.23
N SER A 44 3.67 -1.77 9.91
CA SER A 44 4.91 -1.23 9.37
C SER A 44 5.02 0.29 9.54
N LEU A 45 3.91 1.02 9.38
CA LEU A 45 3.88 2.47 9.64
C LEU A 45 4.10 2.78 11.12
N VAL A 46 3.45 2.03 12.03
CA VAL A 46 3.65 2.20 13.49
C VAL A 46 5.11 1.96 13.87
N ILE A 47 5.74 0.91 13.31
CA ILE A 47 7.15 0.62 13.53
C ILE A 47 8.05 1.72 12.95
N ALA A 48 7.67 2.36 11.85
CA ALA A 48 8.44 3.44 11.24
C ALA A 48 8.44 4.75 12.06
N VAL A 49 7.42 4.99 12.91
CA VAL A 49 7.32 6.21 13.72
C VAL A 49 8.55 6.48 14.59
N PRO A 50 9.05 5.55 15.43
CA PRO A 50 10.22 5.81 16.27
C PRO A 50 11.48 6.12 15.43
N PHE A 51 11.63 5.50 14.25
CA PHE A 51 12.75 5.80 13.36
C PHE A 51 12.63 7.19 12.73
N ALA A 52 11.42 7.63 12.38
CA ALA A 52 11.16 8.98 11.89
C ALA A 52 11.46 10.03 12.98
N VAL A 53 11.04 9.79 14.23
CA VAL A 53 11.34 10.66 15.36
C VAL A 53 12.85 10.71 15.60
N TRP A 54 13.54 9.59 15.59
CA TRP A 54 14.99 9.56 15.74
C TRP A 54 15.68 10.33 14.61
N ARG A 55 15.27 10.11 13.38
CA ARG A 55 15.80 10.83 12.20
C ARG A 55 15.64 12.35 12.38
N ALA A 56 14.48 12.83 12.79
CA ALA A 56 14.22 14.24 13.01
C ALA A 56 15.17 14.88 14.07
N HIS A 57 15.62 14.09 15.06
CA HIS A 57 16.53 14.58 16.10
C HIS A 57 18.02 14.49 15.74
N THR A 58 18.40 13.59 14.84
CA THR A 58 19.80 13.33 14.49
C THR A 58 20.26 13.97 13.18
N SER A 59 19.31 14.41 12.33
CA SER A 59 19.66 14.96 11.02
C SER A 59 20.14 16.39 11.13
N ILE A 60 21.42 16.59 10.81
CA ILE A 60 22.02 17.88 10.53
C ILE A 60 21.98 18.07 9.00
N GLY A 61 20.92 18.69 8.49
CA GLY A 61 20.69 18.88 7.06
C GLY A 61 19.58 17.99 6.49
N GLY A 62 18.81 18.50 5.51
CA GLY A 62 17.72 17.78 4.87
C GLY A 62 18.18 16.58 4.03
N ASN A 63 17.24 15.77 3.59
CA ASN A 63 17.49 14.69 2.65
C ASN A 63 17.73 15.26 1.25
N LEU A 64 18.91 15.03 0.68
CA LEU A 64 19.27 15.52 -0.66
C LEU A 64 18.55 14.76 -1.79
N VAL A 65 17.97 13.59 -1.49
CA VAL A 65 17.44 12.67 -2.50
C VAL A 65 15.93 12.75 -2.64
N GLY A 66 15.20 13.05 -1.56
CA GLY A 66 13.72 13.05 -1.60
C GLY A 66 13.10 13.47 -0.28
N VAL A 67 11.89 13.04 -0.01
CA VAL A 67 11.15 13.35 1.23
C VAL A 67 11.86 12.79 2.44
N ASP A 68 12.11 13.63 3.45
CA ASP A 68 12.67 13.16 4.72
C ASP A 68 11.60 12.36 5.52
N ALA A 69 12.04 11.67 6.58
CA ALA A 69 11.17 10.88 7.45
C ALA A 69 10.30 11.78 8.34
N ASN A 70 9.32 12.41 7.72
CA ASN A 70 8.40 13.38 8.34
C ASN A 70 6.93 12.96 8.15
N VAL A 71 5.99 13.81 8.59
CA VAL A 71 4.54 13.55 8.50
C VAL A 71 4.07 13.40 7.05
N THR A 72 4.66 14.14 6.10
CA THR A 72 4.36 14.03 4.66
C THR A 72 4.65 12.63 4.14
N LEU A 73 5.78 12.02 4.54
CA LEU A 73 6.16 10.68 4.14
C LEU A 73 5.08 9.65 4.53
N PHE A 74 4.51 9.75 5.74
CA PHE A 74 3.43 8.86 6.17
C PHE A 74 2.16 9.06 5.34
N GLY A 75 1.81 10.30 5.01
CA GLY A 75 0.69 10.60 4.11
C GLY A 75 0.90 10.00 2.72
N PHE A 76 2.08 10.17 2.15
CA PHE A 76 2.46 9.61 0.86
C PHE A 76 2.48 8.07 0.88
N ALA A 77 3.01 7.46 1.94
CA ALA A 77 3.01 6.00 2.10
C ALA A 77 1.59 5.43 2.07
N LEU A 78 0.63 6.06 2.76
CA LEU A 78 -0.77 5.64 2.74
C LEU A 78 -1.39 5.73 1.34
N MET A 79 -1.10 6.79 0.57
CA MET A 79 -1.57 6.92 -0.82
C MET A 79 -0.97 5.84 -1.73
N LEU A 80 0.34 5.56 -1.58
CA LEU A 80 1.03 4.51 -2.33
C LEU A 80 0.47 3.12 -1.99
N TYR A 81 0.21 2.83 -0.71
CA TYR A 81 -0.43 1.57 -0.30
C TYR A 81 -1.83 1.43 -0.91
N ALA A 82 -2.65 2.48 -0.87
CA ALA A 82 -3.99 2.44 -1.47
C ALA A 82 -3.93 2.11 -2.97
N LEU A 83 -3.05 2.75 -3.73
CA LEU A 83 -2.87 2.51 -5.15
C LEU A 83 -2.36 1.09 -5.42
N PHE A 84 -1.31 0.69 -4.71
CA PHE A 84 -0.69 -0.63 -4.87
C PHE A 84 -1.69 -1.75 -4.59
N ASN A 85 -2.43 -1.67 -3.47
CA ASN A 85 -3.41 -2.65 -3.07
C ASN A 85 -4.57 -2.76 -4.06
N ALA A 86 -5.08 -1.62 -4.52
CA ALA A 86 -6.16 -1.60 -5.49
C ALA A 86 -5.80 -2.35 -6.78
N ILE A 87 -4.57 -2.17 -7.27
CA ILE A 87 -4.12 -2.82 -8.50
C ILE A 87 -3.71 -4.27 -8.24
N LEU A 88 -2.94 -4.53 -7.17
CA LEU A 88 -2.44 -5.87 -6.86
C LEU A 88 -3.59 -6.84 -6.59
N LEU A 89 -4.49 -6.51 -5.66
CA LEU A 89 -5.58 -7.40 -5.25
C LEU A 89 -6.57 -7.63 -6.40
N CYS A 90 -6.97 -6.58 -7.11
CA CYS A 90 -7.87 -6.73 -8.25
C CYS A 90 -7.22 -7.56 -9.37
N SER A 91 -5.93 -7.36 -9.66
CA SER A 91 -5.22 -8.11 -10.70
C SER A 91 -4.98 -9.56 -10.29
N PHE A 92 -4.67 -9.82 -9.02
CA PHE A 92 -4.47 -11.16 -8.51
C PHE A 92 -5.78 -11.96 -8.51
N TYR A 93 -6.85 -11.43 -7.92
CA TYR A 93 -8.13 -12.12 -7.83
C TYR A 93 -8.89 -12.24 -9.16
N LYS A 94 -8.43 -11.55 -10.21
CA LYS A 94 -8.94 -11.77 -11.56
C LYS A 94 -8.54 -13.12 -12.14
N THR A 95 -7.39 -13.65 -11.77
CA THR A 95 -6.84 -14.92 -12.29
C THR A 95 -6.66 -15.96 -11.19
N ALA A 96 -6.53 -15.53 -9.93
CA ALA A 96 -6.30 -16.32 -8.73
C ALA A 96 -4.95 -17.07 -8.67
N TYR A 97 -4.08 -16.95 -9.69
CA TYR A 97 -2.78 -17.64 -9.72
C TYR A 97 -1.62 -16.81 -10.30
N GLN A 98 -1.89 -15.73 -11.03
CA GLN A 98 -0.83 -14.93 -11.69
C GLN A 98 -0.26 -13.85 -10.75
N VAL A 99 0.51 -14.25 -9.74
CA VAL A 99 1.10 -13.32 -8.76
C VAL A 99 2.07 -12.34 -9.41
N GLY A 100 2.98 -12.83 -10.27
CA GLY A 100 4.03 -12.01 -10.89
C GLY A 100 3.45 -10.90 -11.78
N THR A 101 2.48 -11.22 -12.62
CA THR A 101 1.82 -10.23 -13.49
C THR A 101 0.99 -9.23 -12.70
N ALA A 102 0.32 -9.65 -11.63
CA ALA A 102 -0.42 -8.78 -10.73
C ALA A 102 0.52 -7.79 -10.03
N PHE A 103 1.67 -8.29 -9.56
CA PHE A 103 2.70 -7.49 -8.91
C PHE A 103 3.31 -6.47 -9.86
N LEU A 104 3.69 -6.85 -11.09
CA LEU A 104 4.24 -5.94 -12.09
C LEU A 104 3.25 -4.83 -12.45
N LYS A 105 1.96 -5.16 -12.61
CA LYS A 105 0.92 -4.18 -12.86
C LYS A 105 0.76 -3.19 -11.71
N ALA A 106 0.98 -3.62 -10.48
CA ALA A 106 0.86 -2.76 -9.31
C ALA A 106 2.12 -1.91 -9.09
N ILE A 107 3.32 -2.48 -9.23
CA ILE A 107 4.57 -1.79 -8.89
C ILE A 107 4.90 -0.66 -9.88
N ILE A 108 4.61 -0.83 -11.18
CA ILE A 108 4.93 0.19 -12.18
C ILE A 108 4.23 1.52 -11.88
N PRO A 109 2.87 1.60 -11.79
CA PRO A 109 2.21 2.87 -11.50
C PRO A 109 2.49 3.38 -10.09
N THR A 110 2.72 2.49 -9.11
CA THR A 110 3.08 2.90 -7.75
C THR A 110 4.48 3.52 -7.71
N SER A 111 5.45 2.95 -8.42
CA SER A 111 6.80 3.53 -8.51
C SER A 111 6.79 4.87 -9.27
N LEU A 112 5.95 4.99 -10.30
CA LEU A 112 5.80 6.26 -11.02
C LEU A 112 5.21 7.34 -10.11
N LEU A 113 4.17 7.02 -9.34
CA LEU A 113 3.59 7.93 -8.35
C LEU A 113 4.62 8.29 -7.26
N MET A 114 5.39 7.33 -6.78
CA MET A 114 6.47 7.56 -5.81
C MET A 114 7.48 8.56 -6.38
N LEU A 115 7.93 8.40 -7.62
CA LEU A 115 8.85 9.35 -8.26
C LEU A 115 8.25 10.76 -8.35
N VAL A 116 6.97 10.89 -8.68
CA VAL A 116 6.30 12.20 -8.70
C VAL A 116 6.29 12.83 -7.31
N MET A 117 6.02 12.05 -6.27
CA MET A 117 6.03 12.53 -4.88
C MET A 117 7.43 12.95 -4.44
N GLU A 118 8.47 12.16 -4.75
CA GLU A 118 9.87 12.47 -4.45
C GLU A 118 10.35 13.72 -5.19
N ILE A 119 10.00 13.89 -6.47
CA ILE A 119 10.36 15.07 -7.25
C ILE A 119 9.62 16.31 -6.74
N SER A 120 8.39 16.16 -6.23
CA SER A 120 7.57 17.30 -5.81
C SER A 120 8.24 18.17 -4.73
N VAL A 121 9.03 17.59 -3.83
CA VAL A 121 9.72 18.33 -2.76
C VAL A 121 10.84 19.22 -3.26
N HIS A 122 11.36 18.97 -4.46
CA HIS A 122 12.38 19.81 -5.09
C HIS A 122 11.79 21.05 -5.80
N ILE A 123 10.46 21.13 -5.91
CA ILE A 123 9.78 22.31 -6.44
C ILE A 123 9.73 23.36 -5.32
N PRO A 124 10.22 24.60 -5.53
CA PRO A 124 10.31 25.63 -4.47
C PRO A 124 8.97 25.91 -3.77
N ALA A 125 7.85 25.86 -4.50
CA ALA A 125 6.51 26.05 -3.96
C ALA A 125 6.05 24.90 -3.03
N LEU A 126 6.63 23.71 -3.15
CA LEU A 126 6.29 22.49 -2.41
C LEU A 126 7.40 22.05 -1.44
N ALA A 127 8.49 22.81 -1.34
CA ALA A 127 9.62 22.50 -0.45
C ALA A 127 9.20 22.33 1.03
N TRP A 128 8.07 22.90 1.43
CA TRP A 128 7.51 22.71 2.77
C TRP A 128 7.12 21.25 3.08
N LEU A 129 6.93 20.41 2.05
CA LEU A 129 6.64 18.97 2.20
C LEU A 129 7.83 18.22 2.84
N ASP A 130 9.06 18.67 2.60
CA ASP A 130 10.27 18.07 3.17
C ASP A 130 10.66 18.66 4.55
N GLY A 131 9.97 19.70 4.99
CA GLY A 131 10.22 20.32 6.29
C GLY A 131 9.76 19.48 7.48
N TYR A 132 9.98 20.02 8.69
CA TYR A 132 9.52 19.42 9.96
C TYR A 132 8.36 20.21 10.60
N ASP A 133 7.71 21.10 9.83
CA ASP A 133 6.50 21.81 10.29
C ASP A 133 5.29 20.87 10.19
N THR A 134 5.08 20.13 11.27
CA THR A 134 3.99 19.14 11.38
C THR A 134 2.63 19.76 11.08
N ALA A 135 2.37 21.01 11.47
CA ALA A 135 1.06 21.63 11.28
C ALA A 135 0.74 21.83 9.79
N ARG A 136 1.72 22.17 8.97
CA ARG A 136 1.56 22.32 7.52
C ARG A 136 1.42 20.97 6.81
N GLN A 137 1.97 19.90 7.37
CA GLN A 137 1.98 18.57 6.76
C GLN A 137 0.75 17.72 7.13
N LEU A 138 0.04 18.06 8.22
CA LEU A 138 -1.19 17.36 8.62
C LEU A 138 -2.23 17.20 7.51
N PRO A 139 -2.48 18.19 6.64
CA PRO A 139 -3.41 18.00 5.51
C PRO A 139 -2.99 16.87 4.56
N VAL A 140 -1.69 16.71 4.30
CA VAL A 140 -1.19 15.62 3.43
C VAL A 140 -1.44 14.26 4.07
N LEU A 141 -1.17 14.15 5.37
CA LEU A 141 -1.48 12.94 6.14
C LEU A 141 -3.00 12.66 6.13
N ALA A 142 -3.83 13.67 6.37
CA ALA A 142 -5.28 13.53 6.36
C ALA A 142 -5.80 13.04 5.01
N VAL A 143 -5.31 13.60 3.90
CA VAL A 143 -5.64 13.14 2.55
C VAL A 143 -5.18 11.70 2.34
N GLY A 144 -3.97 11.33 2.78
CA GLY A 144 -3.47 9.96 2.73
C GLY A 144 -4.36 8.98 3.48
N VAL A 145 -4.77 9.33 4.71
CA VAL A 145 -5.70 8.52 5.52
C VAL A 145 -7.04 8.35 4.83
N VAL A 146 -7.62 9.43 4.29
CA VAL A 146 -8.91 9.37 3.58
C VAL A 146 -8.81 8.47 2.34
N ILE A 147 -7.77 8.64 1.52
CA ILE A 147 -7.56 7.83 0.31
C ILE A 147 -7.38 6.36 0.69
N TYR A 148 -6.57 6.08 1.71
CA TYR A 148 -6.34 4.71 2.19
C TYR A 148 -7.62 4.07 2.73
N ALA A 149 -8.34 4.76 3.60
CA ALA A 149 -9.58 4.26 4.21
C ALA A 149 -10.70 4.07 3.16
N ALA A 150 -10.87 5.01 2.22
CA ALA A 150 -11.84 4.90 1.14
C ALA A 150 -11.43 3.86 0.08
N GLY A 151 -10.13 3.66 -0.12
CA GLY A 151 -9.58 2.67 -1.06
C GLY A 151 -9.94 1.23 -0.69
N TRP A 152 -9.96 0.88 0.59
CA TRP A 152 -10.22 -0.49 1.05
C TRP A 152 -11.59 -1.04 0.66
N PRO A 153 -12.73 -0.38 0.95
CA PRO A 153 -14.03 -0.90 0.55
C PRO A 153 -14.19 -1.01 -0.97
N LEU A 154 -13.60 -0.10 -1.73
CA LEU A 154 -13.61 -0.14 -3.19
C LEU A 154 -12.79 -1.31 -3.72
N THR A 155 -11.57 -1.50 -3.20
CA THR A 155 -10.68 -2.61 -3.56
C THR A 155 -11.31 -3.95 -3.21
N PHE A 156 -11.85 -4.10 -1.99
CA PHE A 156 -12.54 -5.31 -1.55
C PHE A 156 -13.70 -5.67 -2.47
N ARG A 157 -14.60 -4.71 -2.75
CA ARG A 157 -15.78 -4.95 -3.61
C ARG A 157 -15.37 -5.42 -5.00
N ARG A 158 -14.37 -4.77 -5.60
CA ARG A 158 -13.88 -5.11 -6.94
C ARG A 158 -13.16 -6.46 -6.96
N ALA A 159 -12.25 -6.70 -6.03
CA ALA A 159 -11.51 -7.95 -5.94
C ALA A 159 -12.45 -9.15 -5.66
N ALA A 160 -13.43 -9.01 -4.77
CA ALA A 160 -14.42 -10.04 -4.49
C ALA A 160 -15.27 -10.35 -5.73
N ALA A 161 -15.78 -9.33 -6.42
CA ALA A 161 -16.56 -9.52 -7.64
C ALA A 161 -15.75 -10.16 -8.79
N LEU A 162 -14.46 -9.93 -8.85
CA LEU A 162 -13.57 -10.59 -9.81
C LEU A 162 -13.32 -12.03 -9.44
N TYR A 163 -13.11 -12.32 -8.14
CA TYR A 163 -12.84 -13.68 -7.67
C TYR A 163 -14.06 -14.59 -7.77
N GLU A 164 -15.28 -14.04 -7.59
CA GLU A 164 -16.52 -14.82 -7.79
C GLU A 164 -16.66 -15.40 -9.22
N LYS A 165 -16.06 -14.75 -10.21
CA LYS A 165 -16.09 -15.16 -11.63
C LYS A 165 -15.01 -16.19 -12.00
N VAL A 166 -14.10 -16.48 -11.11
CA VAL A 166 -13.03 -17.47 -11.37
C VAL A 166 -13.58 -18.86 -11.06
N ASP A 167 -13.58 -19.73 -12.05
CA ASP A 167 -13.84 -21.17 -11.88
C ASP A 167 -12.53 -21.83 -11.47
N LEU A 168 -12.55 -22.52 -10.31
CA LEU A 168 -11.42 -23.22 -9.70
C LEU A 168 -11.68 -24.71 -9.68
#